data_bb66e7bb507e1c91159014610a903515
#
_entry.id   bb66e7bb507e1c91159014610a903515
#
_cell.length_a   1.000
_cell.length_b   1.000
_cell.length_c   1.000
_cell.angle_alpha   90.00
_cell.angle_beta   90.00
_cell.angle_gamma   90.00
#
_symmetry.space_group_name_H-M   'P 1'
#
loop_
_entity.id
_entity.type
_entity.pdbx_description
1 polymer ?
#
loop_
_entity_poly.entity_id
_entity_poly.type
_entity_poly.pdbx_seq_one_letter_code
_entity_poly.pdbx_strand_id
1 'polypeptide(L)'
;QRGRVHVNRAYLHMVLHCLFCHMDTRGKREPELWNLACDIAVEYTIDQMDKPSTRRILSWQRQTVYEELKQLKSGISAAVIYRYLSGRKPAELIALQKEFYTDDHRYWPKEEQKNAANEDARKQWDKIARQTRMEKESRGDETEDGEEILAVQLKAEKSRQSYADFLRKFSVLREELHADPDEF
;
A
#
# COMPACT_ATOMS: atom_id res chain seq x y z
N GLN A 1 6.23 -14.29 24.90
CA GLN A 1 5.56 -14.47 23.59
C GLN A 1 5.03 -13.15 23.02
N ARG A 2 4.32 -12.28 23.81
CA ARG A 2 3.75 -11.00 23.31
C ARG A 2 4.79 -10.08 22.65
N GLY A 3 5.97 -9.89 23.27
CA GLY A 3 7.03 -9.05 22.70
C GLY A 3 7.53 -9.50 21.35
N ARG A 4 7.63 -10.80 21.11
CA ARG A 4 8.07 -11.38 19.83
C ARG A 4 7.06 -11.15 18.71
N VAL A 5 5.78 -11.27 19.00
CA VAL A 5 4.70 -10.96 18.03
C VAL A 5 4.75 -9.51 17.61
N HIS A 6 4.96 -8.57 18.52
CA HIS A 6 5.09 -7.14 18.19
C HIS A 6 6.28 -6.86 17.26
N VAL A 7 7.45 -7.44 17.55
CA VAL A 7 8.65 -7.28 16.71
C VAL A 7 8.42 -7.84 15.31
N ASN A 8 7.85 -9.03 15.20
CA ASN A 8 7.57 -9.66 13.91
C ASN A 8 6.57 -8.83 13.09
N ARG A 9 5.53 -8.29 13.74
CA ARG A 9 4.55 -7.43 13.06
C ARG A 9 5.20 -6.14 12.57
N ALA A 10 5.96 -5.44 13.41
CA ALA A 10 6.63 -4.20 13.02
C ALA A 10 7.59 -4.42 11.84
N TYR A 11 8.35 -5.52 11.87
CA TYR A 11 9.23 -5.87 10.76
C TYR A 11 8.45 -6.15 9.46
N LEU A 12 7.40 -6.98 9.54
CA LEU A 12 6.58 -7.32 8.38
C LEU A 12 5.83 -6.08 7.85
N HIS A 13 5.38 -5.19 8.74
CA HIS A 13 4.76 -3.93 8.40
C HIS A 13 5.68 -3.06 7.51
N MET A 14 6.93 -2.86 7.92
CA MET A 14 7.91 -2.11 7.14
C MET A 14 8.21 -2.77 5.78
N VAL A 15 8.37 -4.09 5.76
CA VAL A 15 8.62 -4.84 4.51
C VAL A 15 7.45 -4.71 3.54
N LEU A 16 6.21 -4.77 4.03
CA LEU A 16 5.03 -4.63 3.18
C LEU A 16 4.89 -3.21 2.60
N HIS A 17 5.24 -2.16 3.35
CA HIS A 17 5.30 -0.80 2.78
C HIS A 17 6.26 -0.74 1.58
N CYS A 18 7.42 -1.39 1.68
CA CYS A 18 8.38 -1.46 0.57
C CYS A 18 7.83 -2.27 -0.62
N LEU A 19 7.25 -3.45 -0.37
CA LEU A 19 6.67 -4.31 -1.41
C LEU A 19 5.51 -3.66 -2.15
N PHE A 20 4.70 -2.86 -1.45
CA PHE A 20 3.58 -2.11 -2.01
C PHE A 20 4.00 -0.77 -2.61
N CYS A 21 5.27 -0.39 -2.49
CA CYS A 21 5.84 0.87 -2.95
C CYS A 21 5.10 2.11 -2.40
N HIS A 22 4.59 2.06 -1.17
CA HIS A 22 3.78 3.12 -0.57
C HIS A 22 4.51 4.45 -0.49
N MET A 23 5.82 4.43 -0.25
CA MET A 23 6.69 5.61 -0.19
C MET A 23 6.72 6.40 -1.50
N ASP A 24 6.51 5.72 -2.65
CA ASP A 24 6.66 6.31 -3.97
C ASP A 24 5.33 6.68 -4.63
N THR A 25 4.22 6.16 -4.10
CA THR A 25 2.91 6.21 -4.77
C THR A 25 1.95 7.26 -4.20
N ARG A 26 2.41 8.11 -3.25
CA ARG A 26 1.59 9.17 -2.66
C ARG A 26 1.09 10.17 -3.70
N GLY A 27 1.95 10.67 -4.56
CA GLY A 27 1.63 11.74 -5.49
C GLY A 27 1.16 13.00 -4.76
N LYS A 28 0.10 13.64 -5.25
CA LYS A 28 -0.48 14.88 -4.67
C LYS A 28 -1.44 14.64 -3.50
N ARG A 29 -1.50 13.42 -2.94
CA ARG A 29 -2.40 13.11 -1.82
C ARG A 29 -1.91 13.78 -0.54
N GLU A 30 -2.88 14.08 0.36
CA GLU A 30 -2.58 14.61 1.68
C GLU A 30 -1.75 13.59 2.47
N PRO A 31 -0.59 14.00 3.05
CA PRO A 31 0.38 13.07 3.62
C PRO A 31 -0.15 12.21 4.77
N GLU A 32 -0.80 12.83 5.76
CA GLU A 32 -1.27 12.12 6.96
C GLU A 32 -2.37 11.11 6.63
N LEU A 33 -3.29 11.51 5.75
CA LEU A 33 -4.35 10.63 5.30
C LEU A 33 -3.82 9.49 4.42
N TRP A 34 -2.77 9.76 3.62
CA TRP A 34 -2.09 8.74 2.83
C TRP A 34 -1.37 7.74 3.71
N ASN A 35 -0.64 8.20 4.72
CA ASN A 35 0.04 7.36 5.68
C ASN A 35 -0.94 6.41 6.37
N LEU A 36 -2.06 6.95 6.89
CA LEU A 36 -3.11 6.14 7.48
C LEU A 36 -3.69 5.10 6.50
N ALA A 37 -3.90 5.48 5.25
CA ALA A 37 -4.39 4.54 4.23
C ALA A 37 -3.39 3.40 3.96
N CYS A 38 -2.10 3.71 3.93
CA CYS A 38 -1.03 2.73 3.79
C CYS A 38 -0.94 1.79 5.00
N ASP A 39 -1.03 2.33 6.22
CA ASP A 39 -1.05 1.53 7.45
C ASP A 39 -2.22 0.56 7.48
N ILE A 40 -3.41 1.03 7.13
CA ILE A 40 -4.60 0.16 7.07
C ILE A 40 -4.41 -0.94 6.02
N ALA A 41 -3.84 -0.64 4.84
CA ALA A 41 -3.60 -1.64 3.79
C ALA A 41 -2.63 -2.72 4.26
N VAL A 42 -1.54 -2.33 4.90
CA VAL A 42 -0.52 -3.23 5.43
C VAL A 42 -1.08 -4.07 6.58
N GLU A 43 -1.69 -3.43 7.57
CA GLU A 43 -2.24 -4.12 8.73
C GLU A 43 -3.38 -5.07 8.34
N TYR A 44 -4.23 -4.68 7.37
CA TYR A 44 -5.22 -5.57 6.78
C TYR A 44 -4.55 -6.83 6.21
N THR A 45 -3.49 -6.66 5.42
CA THR A 45 -2.77 -7.78 4.81
C THR A 45 -2.20 -8.72 5.88
N ILE A 46 -1.51 -8.18 6.90
CA ILE A 46 -0.93 -8.96 8.00
C ILE A 46 -2.01 -9.73 8.76
N ASP A 47 -3.12 -9.06 9.07
CA ASP A 47 -4.21 -9.66 9.84
C ASP A 47 -4.96 -10.73 9.03
N GLN A 48 -5.10 -10.57 7.70
CA GLN A 48 -5.72 -11.59 6.83
C GLN A 48 -4.80 -12.77 6.52
N MET A 49 -3.48 -12.58 6.52
CA MET A 49 -2.51 -13.69 6.41
C MET A 49 -2.57 -14.64 7.61
N ASP A 50 -3.04 -14.17 8.73
CA ASP A 50 -3.29 -14.92 9.98
C ASP A 50 -2.15 -15.86 10.43
N LYS A 51 -0.89 -15.47 10.19
CA LYS A 51 0.26 -16.29 10.56
C LYS A 51 0.47 -16.33 12.07
N PRO A 52 0.78 -17.50 12.67
CA PRO A 52 0.94 -17.63 14.13
C PRO A 52 1.96 -16.65 14.73
N SER A 53 3.00 -16.28 13.96
CA SER A 53 4.05 -15.36 14.38
C SER A 53 3.63 -13.89 14.46
N THR A 54 2.50 -13.54 13.83
CA THR A 54 1.96 -12.16 13.75
C THR A 54 0.52 -12.04 14.22
N ARG A 55 -0.15 -13.17 14.51
CA ARG A 55 -1.56 -13.21 14.92
C ARG A 55 -1.81 -12.41 16.19
N ARG A 56 -2.88 -11.66 16.22
CA ARG A 56 -3.40 -10.93 17.38
C ARG A 56 -4.93 -10.95 17.42
N ILE A 57 -5.49 -10.62 18.56
CA ILE A 57 -6.93 -10.38 18.68
C ILE A 57 -7.21 -9.01 18.05
N LEU A 58 -8.15 -8.98 17.10
CA LEU A 58 -8.56 -7.74 16.45
C LEU A 58 -9.56 -6.98 17.36
N SER A 59 -9.36 -5.67 17.45
CA SER A 59 -10.34 -4.78 18.06
C SER A 59 -11.63 -4.76 17.24
N TRP A 60 -12.73 -4.41 17.86
CA TRP A 60 -14.01 -4.21 17.16
C TRP A 60 -13.88 -3.16 16.05
N GLN A 61 -13.14 -2.08 16.30
CA GLN A 61 -12.92 -1.01 15.31
C GLN A 61 -12.21 -1.51 14.06
N ARG A 62 -11.16 -2.35 14.20
CA ARG A 62 -10.47 -2.97 13.05
C ARG A 62 -11.39 -3.90 12.28
N GLN A 63 -12.14 -4.73 12.97
CA GLN A 63 -13.10 -5.64 12.33
C GLN A 63 -14.11 -4.87 11.49
N THR A 64 -14.71 -3.81 12.05
CA THR A 64 -15.67 -2.96 11.33
C THR A 64 -15.06 -2.36 10.07
N VAL A 65 -13.86 -1.77 10.17
CA VAL A 65 -13.15 -1.19 9.00
C VAL A 65 -12.88 -2.25 7.94
N TYR A 66 -12.42 -3.43 8.34
CA TYR A 66 -12.12 -4.50 7.39
C TYR A 66 -13.38 -5.03 6.69
N GLU A 67 -14.50 -5.12 7.37
CA GLU A 67 -15.77 -5.50 6.76
C GLU A 67 -16.25 -4.45 5.75
N GLU A 68 -16.18 -3.17 6.10
CA GLU A 68 -16.52 -2.08 5.19
C GLU A 68 -15.61 -2.07 3.94
N LEU A 69 -14.31 -2.30 4.11
CA LEU A 69 -13.37 -2.37 3.00
C LEU A 69 -13.62 -3.58 2.08
N LYS A 70 -14.00 -4.73 2.64
CA LYS A 70 -14.36 -5.93 1.85
C LYS A 70 -15.57 -5.72 0.95
N GLN A 71 -16.49 -4.81 1.32
CA GLN A 71 -17.65 -4.48 0.50
C GLN A 71 -17.29 -3.59 -0.72
N LEU A 72 -16.08 -3.02 -0.76
CA LEU A 72 -15.65 -2.20 -1.88
C LEU A 72 -15.31 -3.09 -3.09
N LYS A 73 -16.02 -2.90 -4.21
CA LYS A 73 -15.86 -3.71 -5.44
C LYS A 73 -14.50 -3.57 -6.12
N SER A 74 -13.66 -2.63 -5.71
CA SER A 74 -12.42 -2.25 -6.41
C SER A 74 -11.14 -2.85 -5.86
N GLY A 75 -11.22 -3.89 -5.03
CA GLY A 75 -10.08 -4.45 -4.30
C GLY A 75 -9.55 -3.50 -3.22
N ILE A 76 -8.80 -4.03 -2.27
CA ILE A 76 -8.27 -3.26 -1.15
C ILE A 76 -6.84 -2.85 -1.50
N SER A 77 -6.62 -1.55 -1.75
CA SER A 77 -5.30 -0.94 -1.94
C SER A 77 -5.23 0.38 -1.18
N ALA A 78 -4.03 0.88 -0.89
CA ALA A 78 -3.86 2.16 -0.20
C ALA A 78 -4.62 3.30 -0.91
N ALA A 79 -4.65 3.32 -2.24
CA ALA A 79 -5.40 4.32 -3.01
C ALA A 79 -6.92 4.19 -2.86
N VAL A 80 -7.45 2.98 -2.69
CA VAL A 80 -8.88 2.74 -2.43
C VAL A 80 -9.23 3.16 -1.01
N ILE A 81 -8.39 2.77 -0.05
CA ILE A 81 -8.56 3.15 1.35
C ILE A 81 -8.47 4.66 1.53
N TYR A 82 -7.54 5.33 0.85
CA TYR A 82 -7.44 6.79 0.87
C TYR A 82 -8.77 7.46 0.47
N ARG A 83 -9.42 7.00 -0.59
CA ARG A 83 -10.72 7.53 -1.01
C ARG A 83 -11.83 7.22 -0.01
N TYR A 84 -11.82 6.03 0.58
CA TYR A 84 -12.73 5.66 1.65
C TYR A 84 -12.59 6.58 2.87
N LEU A 85 -11.33 6.91 3.26
CA LEU A 85 -11.03 7.79 4.38
C LEU A 85 -11.38 9.26 4.10
N SER A 86 -11.24 9.71 2.85
CA SER A 86 -11.50 11.10 2.45
C SER A 86 -12.96 11.55 2.71
N GLY A 87 -13.89 10.60 2.87
CA GLY A 87 -15.28 10.87 3.22
C GLY A 87 -15.59 10.81 4.72
N ARG A 88 -14.59 10.53 5.58
CA ARG A 88 -14.79 10.37 7.03
C ARG A 88 -14.66 11.67 7.79
N LYS A 89 -15.33 11.72 8.95
CA LYS A 89 -15.24 12.88 9.84
C LYS A 89 -13.88 12.93 10.55
N PRO A 90 -13.36 14.12 10.89
CA PRO A 90 -12.07 14.26 11.57
C PRO A 90 -11.93 13.42 12.85
N ALA A 91 -12.98 13.33 13.66
CA ALA A 91 -12.94 12.54 14.89
C ALA A 91 -12.79 11.03 14.61
N GLU A 92 -13.39 10.53 13.54
CA GLU A 92 -13.24 9.12 13.11
C GLU A 92 -11.80 8.87 12.62
N LEU A 93 -11.23 9.80 11.84
CA LEU A 93 -9.85 9.72 11.36
C LEU A 93 -8.86 9.67 12.51
N ILE A 94 -9.02 10.51 13.54
CA ILE A 94 -8.17 10.50 14.74
C ILE A 94 -8.26 9.15 15.47
N ALA A 95 -9.46 8.59 15.57
CA ALA A 95 -9.65 7.27 16.20
C ALA A 95 -8.97 6.17 15.38
N LEU A 96 -9.08 6.19 14.04
CA LEU A 96 -8.42 5.25 13.15
C LEU A 96 -6.90 5.40 13.18
N GLN A 97 -6.36 6.61 13.20
CA GLN A 97 -4.92 6.84 13.36
C GLN A 97 -4.37 6.17 14.63
N LYS A 98 -5.06 6.33 15.77
CA LYS A 98 -4.65 5.68 17.03
C LYS A 98 -4.71 4.16 16.96
N GLU A 99 -5.73 3.62 16.29
CA GLU A 99 -5.96 2.18 16.17
C GLU A 99 -4.93 1.50 15.26
N PHE A 100 -4.56 2.15 14.15
CA PHE A 100 -3.70 1.58 13.12
C PHE A 100 -2.24 2.05 13.22
N TYR A 101 -1.92 2.97 14.13
CA TYR A 101 -0.57 3.46 14.30
C TYR A 101 0.43 2.34 14.59
N THR A 102 1.46 2.23 13.77
CA THR A 102 2.58 1.30 13.93
C THR A 102 3.92 2.03 13.88
N ASP A 103 4.08 2.98 12.96
CA ASP A 103 5.24 3.85 12.85
C ASP A 103 4.85 5.29 12.48
N ASP A 104 5.83 6.22 12.48
CA ASP A 104 5.61 7.64 12.21
C ASP A 104 5.98 8.05 10.76
N HIS A 105 6.37 7.12 9.91
CA HIS A 105 6.76 7.31 8.50
C HIS A 105 7.79 8.43 8.25
N ARG A 106 8.51 8.88 9.29
CA ARG A 106 9.41 10.06 9.21
C ARG A 106 10.57 9.88 8.23
N TYR A 107 10.93 8.63 7.94
CA TYR A 107 11.99 8.30 7.00
C TYR A 107 11.53 8.15 5.55
N TRP A 108 10.23 8.31 5.30
CA TRP A 108 9.75 8.29 3.94
C TRP A 108 10.23 9.50 3.15
N PRO A 109 10.72 9.31 1.90
CA PRO A 109 11.23 10.41 1.10
C PRO A 109 10.15 11.45 0.85
N LYS A 110 10.48 12.72 1.07
CA LYS A 110 9.63 13.83 0.62
C LYS A 110 9.72 13.93 -0.91
N GLU A 111 8.67 14.43 -1.58
CA GLU A 111 8.64 14.55 -3.04
C GLU A 111 9.90 15.26 -3.59
N GLU A 112 10.36 16.30 -2.89
CA GLU A 112 11.54 17.10 -3.24
C GLU A 112 12.87 16.34 -3.06
N GLN A 113 12.86 15.22 -2.36
CA GLN A 113 14.06 14.41 -2.04
C GLN A 113 14.15 13.14 -2.89
N LYS A 114 13.26 12.96 -3.86
CA LYS A 114 13.33 11.82 -4.79
C LYS A 114 14.56 11.98 -5.68
N ASN A 115 15.51 11.06 -5.53
CA ASN A 115 16.75 11.00 -6.26
C ASN A 115 16.92 9.65 -6.97
N ALA A 116 17.96 9.51 -7.79
CA ALA A 116 18.26 8.28 -8.55
C ALA A 116 18.37 7.04 -7.64
N ALA A 117 18.96 7.17 -6.44
CA ALA A 117 19.10 6.06 -5.50
C ALA A 117 17.74 5.55 -5.00
N ASN A 118 16.79 6.45 -4.73
CA ASN A 118 15.42 6.08 -4.35
C ASN A 118 14.70 5.37 -5.51
N GLU A 119 14.95 5.78 -6.74
CA GLU A 119 14.36 5.15 -7.92
C GLU A 119 14.90 3.73 -8.14
N ASP A 120 16.18 3.50 -7.91
CA ASP A 120 16.80 2.17 -8.01
C ASP A 120 16.30 1.24 -6.88
N ALA A 121 16.18 1.74 -5.66
CA ALA A 121 15.57 1.00 -4.56
C ALA A 121 14.10 0.62 -4.91
N ARG A 122 13.32 1.53 -5.46
CA ARG A 122 11.96 1.27 -5.94
C ARG A 122 11.92 0.17 -6.99
N LYS A 123 12.82 0.21 -7.99
CA LYS A 123 12.91 -0.83 -9.03
C LYS A 123 13.22 -2.20 -8.44
N GLN A 124 14.12 -2.26 -7.44
CA GLN A 124 14.45 -3.50 -6.74
C GLN A 124 13.23 -4.05 -5.99
N TRP A 125 12.52 -3.22 -5.24
CA TRP A 125 11.31 -3.64 -4.53
C TRP A 125 10.19 -4.07 -5.47
N ASP A 126 9.98 -3.38 -6.61
CA ASP A 126 9.01 -3.80 -7.63
C ASP A 126 9.40 -5.16 -8.26
N LYS A 127 10.70 -5.44 -8.42
CA LYS A 127 11.17 -6.76 -8.88
C LYS A 127 10.88 -7.84 -7.84
N ILE A 128 11.17 -7.59 -6.55
CA ILE A 128 10.90 -8.52 -5.46
C ILE A 128 9.39 -8.79 -5.37
N ALA A 129 8.56 -7.75 -5.40
CA ALA A 129 7.11 -7.87 -5.37
C ALA A 129 6.56 -8.72 -6.53
N ARG A 130 7.11 -8.55 -7.76
CA ARG A 130 6.76 -9.39 -8.91
C ARG A 130 7.14 -10.85 -8.72
N GLN A 131 8.36 -11.09 -8.23
CA GLN A 131 8.84 -12.46 -7.96
C GLN A 131 7.98 -13.13 -6.89
N THR A 132 7.74 -12.46 -5.76
CA THR A 132 6.88 -12.96 -4.67
C THR A 132 5.49 -13.34 -5.20
N ARG A 133 4.89 -12.48 -6.02
CA ARG A 133 3.57 -12.78 -6.62
C ARG A 133 3.63 -14.01 -7.53
N MET A 134 4.62 -14.10 -8.43
CA MET A 134 4.75 -15.23 -9.36
C MET A 134 4.98 -16.56 -8.61
N GLU A 135 5.80 -16.56 -7.57
CA GLU A 135 6.04 -17.73 -6.73
C GLU A 135 4.76 -18.21 -6.04
N LYS A 136 3.94 -17.27 -5.53
CA LYS A 136 2.66 -17.60 -4.89
C LYS A 136 1.62 -18.11 -5.90
N GLU A 137 1.51 -17.45 -7.05
CA GLU A 137 0.62 -17.89 -8.13
C GLU A 137 1.02 -19.27 -8.71
N SER A 138 2.32 -19.62 -8.71
CA SER A 138 2.80 -20.89 -9.24
C SER A 138 2.62 -22.10 -8.30
N ARG A 139 2.54 -21.85 -6.97
CA ARG A 139 2.35 -22.91 -5.98
C ARG A 139 0.91 -23.42 -5.87
N GLY A 140 -0.07 -22.71 -6.44
CA GLY A 140 -1.46 -23.12 -6.49
C GLY A 140 -2.07 -23.40 -5.11
N ASP A 141 -2.93 -24.41 -5.03
CA ASP A 141 -3.69 -24.82 -3.84
C ASP A 141 -2.84 -25.39 -2.67
N GLU A 142 -1.53 -25.59 -2.87
CA GLU A 142 -0.61 -26.07 -1.83
C GLU A 142 -0.09 -24.96 -0.90
N THR A 143 -0.56 -23.71 -1.08
CA THR A 143 -0.17 -22.59 -0.22
C THR A 143 -0.88 -22.68 1.13
N GLU A 144 -0.12 -22.49 2.22
CA GLU A 144 -0.74 -22.31 3.54
C GLU A 144 -1.75 -21.17 3.53
N ASP A 145 -2.88 -21.35 4.23
CA ASP A 145 -3.91 -20.33 4.42
C ASP A 145 -3.30 -18.94 4.70
N GLY A 146 -3.72 -17.94 3.94
CA GLY A 146 -3.27 -16.54 4.07
C GLY A 146 -2.15 -16.09 3.14
N GLU A 147 -1.44 -16.99 2.42
CA GLU A 147 -0.41 -16.57 1.46
C GLU A 147 -1.02 -16.03 0.15
N GLU A 148 -2.18 -16.52 -0.22
CA GLU A 148 -2.96 -16.02 -1.35
C GLU A 148 -3.33 -14.54 -1.19
N ILE A 149 -3.62 -14.11 0.04
CA ILE A 149 -3.92 -12.71 0.38
C ILE A 149 -2.80 -11.77 -0.03
N LEU A 150 -1.54 -12.15 0.18
CA LEU A 150 -0.41 -11.32 -0.22
C LEU A 150 -0.35 -11.14 -1.76
N ALA A 151 -0.58 -12.21 -2.51
CA ALA A 151 -0.59 -12.15 -3.98
C ALA A 151 -1.74 -11.26 -4.50
N VAL A 152 -2.94 -11.40 -3.93
CA VAL A 152 -4.11 -10.56 -4.25
C VAL A 152 -3.82 -9.10 -3.93
N GLN A 153 -3.23 -8.81 -2.78
CA GLN A 153 -2.91 -7.46 -2.35
C GLN A 153 -1.84 -6.82 -3.24
N LEU A 154 -0.77 -7.54 -3.56
CA LEU A 154 0.27 -7.07 -4.50
C LEU A 154 -0.32 -6.74 -5.88
N LYS A 155 -1.28 -7.53 -6.36
CA LYS A 155 -1.99 -7.27 -7.61
C LYS A 155 -2.86 -6.01 -7.53
N ALA A 156 -3.58 -5.82 -6.42
CA ALA A 156 -4.44 -4.66 -6.20
C ALA A 156 -3.64 -3.34 -6.15
N GLU A 157 -2.51 -3.33 -5.45
CA GLU A 157 -1.61 -2.18 -5.36
C GLU A 157 -1.01 -1.85 -6.73
N LYS A 158 -0.51 -2.85 -7.45
CA LYS A 158 0.15 -2.66 -8.75
C LYS A 158 -0.80 -2.18 -9.85
N SER A 159 -2.02 -2.68 -9.92
CA SER A 159 -2.97 -2.28 -10.96
C SER A 159 -3.23 -0.77 -10.95
N ARG A 160 -3.18 -0.16 -9.77
CA ARG A 160 -3.37 1.28 -9.57
C ARG A 160 -2.12 2.10 -9.91
N GLN A 161 -0.94 1.56 -9.64
CA GLN A 161 0.33 2.20 -9.99
C GLN A 161 0.49 2.29 -11.51
N SER A 162 0.28 1.20 -12.22
CA SER A 162 0.38 1.13 -13.68
C SER A 162 -0.54 2.13 -14.38
N TYR A 163 -1.78 2.30 -13.88
CA TYR A 163 -2.72 3.27 -14.45
C TYR A 163 -2.30 4.72 -14.18
N ALA A 164 -1.83 5.03 -12.98
CA ALA A 164 -1.32 6.36 -12.65
C ALA A 164 -0.07 6.72 -13.45
N ASP A 165 0.85 5.77 -13.64
CA ASP A 165 2.05 5.95 -14.46
C ASP A 165 1.71 6.10 -15.96
N PHE A 166 0.71 5.38 -16.45
CA PHE A 166 0.17 5.54 -17.80
C PHE A 166 -0.39 6.95 -18.00
N LEU A 167 -1.25 7.42 -17.10
CA LEU A 167 -1.83 8.76 -17.19
C LEU A 167 -0.76 9.87 -17.13
N ARG A 168 0.25 9.69 -16.29
CA ARG A 168 1.38 10.64 -16.20
C ARG A 168 2.17 10.71 -17.50
N LYS A 169 2.51 9.57 -18.11
CA LYS A 169 3.18 9.51 -19.41
C LYS A 169 2.36 10.16 -20.51
N PHE A 170 1.04 9.95 -20.48
CA PHE A 170 0.14 10.51 -21.48
C PHE A 170 -0.01 12.04 -21.35
N SER A 171 0.02 12.59 -20.13
CA SER A 171 0.00 14.05 -19.92
C SER A 171 1.29 14.71 -20.40
N VAL A 172 2.46 14.09 -20.15
CA VAL A 172 3.77 14.60 -20.63
C VAL A 172 3.82 14.59 -22.17
N LEU A 173 3.41 13.50 -22.80
CA LEU A 173 3.33 13.42 -24.28
C LEU A 173 2.41 14.49 -24.91
N ARG A 174 1.31 14.82 -24.22
CA ARG A 174 0.39 15.86 -24.68
C ARG A 174 0.98 17.27 -24.54
N GLU A 175 1.78 17.53 -23.52
CA GLU A 175 2.49 18.80 -23.34
C GLU A 175 3.59 18.98 -24.40
N GLU A 176 4.36 17.93 -24.72
CA GLU A 176 5.36 17.94 -25.78
C GLU A 176 4.74 18.19 -27.17
N LEU A 177 3.58 17.60 -27.47
CA LEU A 177 2.85 17.81 -28.74
C LEU A 177 2.22 19.22 -28.86
N HIS A 178 2.05 19.94 -27.75
CA HIS A 178 1.54 21.32 -27.75
C HIS A 178 2.64 22.39 -27.73
N ALA A 179 3.90 22.00 -27.54
CA ALA A 179 5.04 22.91 -27.45
C ALA A 179 5.71 23.23 -28.79
N ASP A 180 5.21 22.69 -29.90
CA ASP A 180 5.76 22.96 -31.24
C ASP A 180 4.68 23.53 -32.20
N PRO A 181 4.35 24.85 -32.10
CA PRO A 181 3.43 25.49 -33.02
C PRO A 181 4.11 26.11 -34.25
N ASP A 182 5.44 26.00 -34.45
CA ASP A 182 6.19 26.74 -35.45
C ASP A 182 7.00 25.84 -36.44
N GLU A 183 6.47 24.73 -36.90
CA GLU A 183 6.96 24.03 -38.08
C GLU A 183 5.88 24.00 -39.17
N PHE A 184 5.65 25.18 -39.79
CA PHE A 184 5.16 25.30 -41.16
C PHE A 184 5.72 26.52 -41.81
#